data_675d687ae3653b579f6300b4409951ab
#
_entry.id   675d687ae3653b579f6300b4409951ab
#
_cell.length_a   1.000
_cell.length_b   1.000
_cell.length_c   1.000
_cell.angle_alpha   90.00
_cell.angle_beta   90.00
_cell.angle_gamma   90.00
#
_symmetry.space_group_name_H-M   'P 1'
#
loop_
_entity.id
_entity.type
_entity.pdbx_description
1 polymer ?
#
loop_
_entity_poly.entity_id
_entity_poly.type
_entity_poly.pdbx_seq_one_letter_code
_entity_poly.pdbx_strand_id
1 'polypeptide(L)'
;MLWLLIVPAVVVAFWLGAVIATTDLSVPLGNGRAFKKVLAVFPHADDETVNCGGTIRRFSAEGATSTIILLTRGERGNPEGVPDATLKAVRTAEAERVARILGVSRLIQQDFGDGMLRQHREEVTAYLAQTIREIGPDLLLTYDLAGLDGHPDHVACAEILVELKRTQFPGMALWCAALPHIVVDLLKLAGQFHSEPVIDQRRAAPTLRIFIGNRVIPKIRAWYTYRSQRGYIAKGFGRLLPIWFAVSAMQFEYFAAIP
;
A
#
# COMPACT_ATOMS: atom_id res chain seq x y z
N MET A 1 27.87 -12.10 -31.27
CA MET A 1 26.81 -11.16 -31.69
C MET A 1 25.39 -11.66 -31.41
N LEU A 2 25.06 -12.94 -31.66
CA LEU A 2 23.72 -13.51 -31.41
C LEU A 2 23.29 -13.44 -29.95
N TRP A 3 24.18 -13.68 -28.98
CA TRP A 3 23.92 -13.62 -27.53
C TRP A 3 23.50 -12.23 -27.04
N LEU A 4 23.91 -11.16 -27.73
CA LEU A 4 23.52 -9.77 -27.38
C LEU A 4 22.03 -9.50 -27.62
N LEU A 5 21.37 -10.29 -28.47
CA LEU A 5 19.93 -10.21 -28.72
C LEU A 5 19.14 -11.24 -27.93
N ILE A 6 19.71 -12.45 -27.73
CA ILE A 6 19.02 -13.53 -27.02
C ILE A 6 18.80 -13.21 -25.54
N VAL A 7 19.83 -12.71 -24.84
CA VAL A 7 19.74 -12.42 -23.41
C VAL A 7 18.63 -11.37 -23.09
N PRO A 8 18.62 -10.19 -23.75
CA PRO A 8 17.51 -9.24 -23.55
C PRO A 8 16.14 -9.83 -23.89
N ALA A 9 16.03 -10.62 -24.97
CA ALA A 9 14.76 -11.24 -25.36
C ALA A 9 14.24 -12.20 -24.28
N VAL A 10 15.11 -13.02 -23.69
CA VAL A 10 14.76 -13.95 -22.60
C VAL A 10 14.32 -13.16 -21.35
N VAL A 11 15.04 -12.08 -20.99
CA VAL A 11 14.68 -11.23 -19.84
C VAL A 11 13.30 -10.58 -20.06
N VAL A 12 13.06 -10.06 -21.25
CA VAL A 12 11.74 -9.47 -21.60
C VAL A 12 10.65 -10.52 -21.57
N ALA A 13 10.86 -11.71 -22.14
CA ALA A 13 9.89 -12.78 -22.13
C ALA A 13 9.56 -13.25 -20.69
N PHE A 14 10.57 -13.35 -19.84
CA PHE A 14 10.40 -13.69 -18.42
C PHE A 14 9.62 -12.58 -17.68
N TRP A 15 9.95 -11.32 -17.94
CA TRP A 15 9.21 -10.19 -17.37
C TRP A 15 7.76 -10.15 -17.84
N LEU A 16 7.48 -10.36 -19.12
CA LEU A 16 6.11 -10.46 -19.64
C LEU A 16 5.34 -11.61 -19.00
N GLY A 17 5.98 -12.77 -18.83
CA GLY A 17 5.40 -13.90 -18.09
C GLY A 17 5.04 -13.53 -16.65
N ALA A 18 5.91 -12.79 -15.95
CA ALA A 18 5.64 -12.31 -14.60
C ALA A 18 4.47 -11.29 -14.56
N VAL A 19 4.40 -10.37 -15.55
CA VAL A 19 3.25 -9.45 -15.69
C VAL A 19 1.94 -10.22 -15.87
N ILE A 20 1.93 -11.22 -16.75
CA ILE A 20 0.74 -12.06 -16.98
C ILE A 20 0.36 -12.81 -15.70
N ALA A 21 1.32 -13.42 -15.02
CA ALA A 21 1.09 -14.20 -13.80
C ALA A 21 0.58 -13.36 -12.62
N THR A 22 0.91 -12.07 -12.57
CA THR A 22 0.46 -11.13 -11.50
C THR A 22 -0.78 -10.33 -11.90
N THR A 23 -1.31 -10.52 -13.13
CA THR A 23 -2.46 -9.76 -13.63
C THR A 23 -3.72 -10.64 -13.64
N ASP A 24 -4.71 -10.25 -12.86
CA ASP A 24 -6.04 -10.83 -12.90
C ASP A 24 -6.94 -9.99 -13.81
N LEU A 25 -7.16 -10.50 -15.03
CA LEU A 25 -8.01 -9.83 -16.04
C LEU A 25 -9.52 -9.93 -15.73
N SER A 26 -9.93 -10.82 -14.84
CA SER A 26 -11.32 -10.96 -14.41
C SER A 26 -11.78 -9.76 -13.56
N VAL A 27 -10.85 -9.08 -12.90
CA VAL A 27 -11.15 -7.87 -12.11
C VAL A 27 -11.32 -6.67 -13.06
N PRO A 28 -12.43 -5.92 -13.00
CA PRO A 28 -12.68 -4.79 -13.89
C PRO A 28 -11.60 -3.70 -13.82
N LEU A 29 -11.30 -3.07 -14.95
CA LEU A 29 -10.42 -1.91 -15.00
C LEU A 29 -11.15 -0.69 -14.43
N GLY A 30 -10.64 -0.14 -13.33
CA GLY A 30 -11.16 1.07 -12.70
C GLY A 30 -10.70 2.33 -13.43
N ASN A 31 -11.61 3.30 -13.52
CA ASN A 31 -11.30 4.63 -14.03
C ASN A 31 -11.23 5.62 -12.85
N GLY A 32 -10.01 5.94 -12.43
CA GLY A 32 -9.76 6.86 -11.30
C GLY A 32 -9.83 8.35 -11.63
N ARG A 33 -10.16 8.73 -12.88
CA ARG A 33 -10.12 10.14 -13.33
C ARG A 33 -11.14 11.07 -12.64
N ALA A 34 -12.12 10.53 -11.95
CA ALA A 34 -13.18 11.29 -11.29
C ALA A 34 -12.74 11.93 -9.96
N PHE A 35 -11.68 11.41 -9.32
CA PHE A 35 -11.31 11.86 -7.97
C PHE A 35 -10.38 13.06 -8.00
N LYS A 36 -10.72 14.08 -7.19
CA LYS A 36 -9.96 15.33 -7.07
C LYS A 36 -9.20 15.44 -5.77
N LYS A 37 -9.73 14.84 -4.70
CA LYS A 37 -9.14 14.83 -3.37
C LYS A 37 -9.00 13.40 -2.87
N VAL A 38 -7.78 12.89 -2.86
CA VAL A 38 -7.48 11.51 -2.45
C VAL A 38 -6.81 11.53 -1.09
N LEU A 39 -7.37 10.77 -0.15
CA LEU A 39 -6.81 10.54 1.17
C LEU A 39 -6.37 9.09 1.30
N ALA A 40 -5.09 8.85 1.55
CA ALA A 40 -4.56 7.53 1.87
C ALA A 40 -4.24 7.48 3.38
N VAL A 41 -4.79 6.51 4.09
CA VAL A 41 -4.57 6.34 5.53
C VAL A 41 -4.01 4.97 5.80
N PHE A 42 -2.81 4.93 6.40
CA PHE A 42 -2.09 3.69 6.72
C PHE A 42 -1.44 3.79 8.11
N PRO A 43 -1.23 2.67 8.79
CA PRO A 43 -0.54 2.65 10.07
C PRO A 43 0.92 3.07 9.99
N HIS A 44 1.68 2.49 9.06
CA HIS A 44 3.14 2.64 9.05
C HIS A 44 3.64 3.25 7.75
N ALA A 45 4.81 3.87 7.83
CA ALA A 45 5.54 4.33 6.65
C ALA A 45 6.08 3.11 5.87
N ASP A 46 5.74 2.97 4.62
CA ASP A 46 5.92 1.93 3.60
C ASP A 46 4.61 1.26 3.14
N ASP A 47 3.61 1.16 4.00
CA ASP A 47 2.30 0.57 3.70
C ASP A 47 1.64 1.20 2.46
N GLU A 48 1.64 2.53 2.37
CA GLU A 48 1.05 3.28 1.27
C GLU A 48 1.76 2.97 -0.06
N THR A 49 3.08 2.79 -0.01
CA THR A 49 3.90 2.48 -1.18
C THR A 49 3.64 1.06 -1.67
N VAL A 50 3.58 0.10 -0.74
CA VAL A 50 3.30 -1.31 -1.04
C VAL A 50 1.95 -1.45 -1.73
N ASN A 51 0.92 -0.87 -1.14
CA ASN A 51 -0.47 -1.15 -1.51
C ASN A 51 -0.98 -0.27 -2.67
N CYS A 52 -0.64 1.01 -2.67
CA CYS A 52 -1.25 1.95 -3.61
C CYS A 52 -0.31 3.08 -4.10
N GLY A 53 1.01 2.92 -3.95
CA GLY A 53 1.98 3.95 -4.35
C GLY A 53 1.91 4.34 -5.82
N GLY A 54 1.67 3.38 -6.71
CA GLY A 54 1.46 3.63 -8.14
C GLY A 54 0.16 4.39 -8.42
N THR A 55 -0.92 4.03 -7.73
CA THR A 55 -2.23 4.69 -7.83
C THR A 55 -2.17 6.12 -7.27
N ILE A 56 -1.57 6.32 -6.10
CA ILE A 56 -1.34 7.67 -5.54
C ILE A 56 -0.55 8.52 -6.53
N ARG A 57 0.55 7.99 -7.05
CA ARG A 57 1.37 8.70 -8.05
C ARG A 57 0.59 9.03 -9.31
N ARG A 58 -0.26 8.11 -9.77
CA ARG A 58 -1.12 8.31 -10.94
C ARG A 58 -2.09 9.46 -10.69
N PHE A 59 -2.85 9.43 -9.59
CA PHE A 59 -3.82 10.49 -9.26
C PHE A 59 -3.14 11.84 -9.09
N SER A 60 -2.01 11.90 -8.37
CA SER A 60 -1.23 13.14 -8.23
C SER A 60 -0.78 13.69 -9.59
N ALA A 61 -0.32 12.84 -10.51
CA ALA A 61 0.08 13.23 -11.86
C ALA A 61 -1.09 13.68 -12.75
N GLU A 62 -2.30 13.20 -12.47
CA GLU A 62 -3.55 13.56 -13.16
C GLU A 62 -4.22 14.80 -12.52
N GLY A 63 -3.58 15.43 -11.54
CA GLY A 63 -4.01 16.71 -10.93
C GLY A 63 -4.86 16.57 -9.66
N ALA A 64 -5.00 15.38 -9.10
CA ALA A 64 -5.65 15.23 -7.79
C ALA A 64 -4.76 15.77 -6.66
N THR A 65 -5.39 16.45 -5.70
CA THR A 65 -4.74 16.75 -4.41
C THR A 65 -4.73 15.49 -3.56
N SER A 66 -3.53 14.95 -3.29
CA SER A 66 -3.37 13.75 -2.49
C SER A 66 -2.80 14.06 -1.10
N THR A 67 -3.39 13.44 -0.09
CA THR A 67 -2.91 13.48 1.30
C THR A 67 -2.61 12.06 1.76
N ILE A 68 -1.49 11.85 2.44
CA ILE A 68 -1.19 10.62 3.16
C ILE A 68 -1.23 10.89 4.66
N ILE A 69 -1.90 10.03 5.41
CA ILE A 69 -1.83 9.97 6.88
C ILE A 69 -1.15 8.65 7.26
N LEU A 70 -0.07 8.76 8.04
CA LEU A 70 0.56 7.65 8.73
C LEU A 70 0.23 7.76 10.21
N LEU A 71 -0.36 6.72 10.81
CA LEU A 71 -0.90 6.79 12.17
C LEU A 71 0.15 6.56 13.26
N THR A 72 1.27 5.94 12.90
CA THR A 72 2.38 5.66 13.82
C THR A 72 3.71 6.12 13.23
N ARG A 73 4.76 6.08 14.02
CA ARG A 73 6.13 6.34 13.56
C ARG A 73 6.88 5.04 13.21
N GLY A 74 6.26 3.88 13.41
CA GLY A 74 6.82 2.59 13.05
C GLY A 74 8.04 2.19 13.87
N GLU A 75 8.11 2.57 15.13
CA GLU A 75 9.27 2.39 16.01
C GLU A 75 9.56 0.94 16.38
N ARG A 76 8.55 0.04 16.24
CA ARG A 76 8.74 -1.40 16.49
C ARG A 76 9.21 -2.16 15.25
N GLY A 77 9.13 -1.55 14.08
CA GLY A 77 9.69 -2.11 12.85
C GLY A 77 11.22 -2.01 12.85
N ASN A 78 11.90 -2.72 13.75
CA ASN A 78 13.31 -2.56 14.09
C ASN A 78 14.13 -3.85 13.87
N PRO A 79 14.45 -4.23 12.62
CA PRO A 79 15.20 -5.44 12.31
C PRO A 79 16.68 -5.38 12.79
N GLU A 80 17.22 -4.18 13.07
CA GLU A 80 18.63 -3.96 13.34
C GLU A 80 18.91 -3.52 14.80
N GLY A 81 17.87 -3.46 15.66
CA GLY A 81 18.04 -3.04 17.07
C GLY A 81 18.42 -1.56 17.24
N VAL A 82 18.06 -0.70 16.31
CA VAL A 82 18.27 0.75 16.41
C VAL A 82 17.38 1.32 17.54
N PRO A 83 17.84 2.29 18.36
CA PRO A 83 16.99 2.92 19.37
C PRO A 83 15.71 3.54 18.78
N ASP A 84 14.56 3.34 19.44
CA ASP A 84 13.22 3.74 18.94
C ASP A 84 13.14 5.21 18.49
N ALA A 85 13.70 6.14 19.27
CA ALA A 85 13.71 7.56 18.92
C ALA A 85 14.49 7.84 17.61
N THR A 86 15.60 7.13 17.41
CA THR A 86 16.40 7.24 16.18
C THR A 86 15.63 6.65 15.00
N LEU A 87 14.98 5.50 15.18
CA LEU A 87 14.19 4.86 14.15
C LEU A 87 12.97 5.72 13.75
N LYS A 88 12.25 6.31 14.71
CA LYS A 88 11.18 7.28 14.45
C LYS A 88 11.64 8.42 13.55
N ALA A 89 12.80 9.02 13.86
CA ALA A 89 13.36 10.12 13.08
C ALA A 89 13.73 9.68 11.65
N VAL A 90 14.36 8.51 11.51
CA VAL A 90 14.74 7.94 10.21
C VAL A 90 13.49 7.66 9.36
N ARG A 91 12.49 6.95 9.90
CA ARG A 91 11.25 6.61 9.19
C ARG A 91 10.45 7.84 8.81
N THR A 92 10.42 8.85 9.69
CA THR A 92 9.81 10.16 9.37
C THR A 92 10.45 10.80 8.14
N ALA A 93 11.78 10.88 8.10
CA ALA A 93 12.49 11.46 6.97
C ALA A 93 12.37 10.63 5.68
N GLU A 94 12.28 9.31 5.79
CA GLU A 94 12.03 8.42 4.66
C GLU A 94 10.63 8.66 4.08
N ALA A 95 9.59 8.71 4.92
CA ALA A 95 8.21 8.98 4.49
C ALA A 95 8.07 10.35 3.80
N GLU A 96 8.74 11.40 4.28
CA GLU A 96 8.76 12.70 3.62
C GLU A 96 9.39 12.66 2.22
N ARG A 97 10.47 11.89 2.05
CA ARG A 97 11.10 11.70 0.73
C ARG A 97 10.17 10.93 -0.21
N VAL A 98 9.51 9.90 0.31
CA VAL A 98 8.56 9.09 -0.46
C VAL A 98 7.35 9.91 -0.86
N ALA A 99 6.77 10.72 0.03
CA ALA A 99 5.69 11.65 -0.32
C ALA A 99 6.05 12.55 -1.50
N ARG A 100 7.29 13.09 -1.54
CA ARG A 100 7.79 13.87 -2.69
C ARG A 100 7.93 13.03 -3.96
N ILE A 101 8.44 11.80 -3.87
CA ILE A 101 8.58 10.88 -5.02
C ILE A 101 7.21 10.54 -5.62
N LEU A 102 6.22 10.29 -4.77
CA LEU A 102 4.86 9.97 -5.19
C LEU A 102 4.06 11.22 -5.63
N GLY A 103 4.59 12.42 -5.41
CA GLY A 103 3.91 13.68 -5.75
C GLY A 103 2.74 14.00 -4.83
N VAL A 104 2.81 13.56 -3.59
CA VAL A 104 1.80 13.79 -2.56
C VAL A 104 1.80 15.25 -2.14
N SER A 105 0.63 15.87 -2.08
CA SER A 105 0.45 17.28 -1.74
C SER A 105 0.66 17.54 -0.25
N ARG A 106 0.28 16.58 0.61
CA ARG A 106 0.38 16.69 2.07
C ARG A 106 0.67 15.34 2.70
N LEU A 107 1.69 15.27 3.56
CA LEU A 107 1.95 14.14 4.45
C LEU A 107 1.65 14.55 5.89
N ILE A 108 0.87 13.74 6.59
CA ILE A 108 0.57 13.88 8.01
C ILE A 108 1.09 12.64 8.71
N GLN A 109 1.91 12.82 9.74
CA GLN A 109 2.48 11.72 10.49
C GLN A 109 2.08 11.87 11.96
N GLN A 110 1.31 10.90 12.47
CA GLN A 110 0.90 10.81 13.85
C GLN A 110 1.84 9.89 14.66
N ASP A 111 1.63 9.82 15.95
CA ASP A 111 2.42 8.98 16.86
C ASP A 111 1.50 8.28 17.88
N PHE A 112 0.50 7.54 17.37
CA PHE A 112 -0.41 6.75 18.22
C PHE A 112 0.24 5.49 18.80
N GLY A 113 1.54 5.26 18.50
CA GLY A 113 2.32 4.10 18.96
C GLY A 113 2.15 2.90 18.01
N ASP A 114 3.30 2.38 17.56
CA ASP A 114 3.37 1.19 16.71
C ASP A 114 2.92 -0.06 17.50
N GLY A 115 1.98 -0.82 16.96
CA GLY A 115 1.33 -1.96 17.61
C GLY A 115 0.28 -1.57 18.66
N MET A 116 -0.14 -0.30 18.71
CA MET A 116 -1.01 0.21 19.77
C MET A 116 -2.36 0.77 19.25
N LEU A 117 -2.63 0.76 17.93
CA LEU A 117 -3.83 1.39 17.39
C LEU A 117 -5.14 0.80 17.95
N ARG A 118 -5.15 -0.48 18.31
CA ARG A 118 -6.32 -1.10 18.94
C ARG A 118 -6.59 -0.54 20.32
N GLN A 119 -5.55 -0.26 21.12
CA GLN A 119 -5.66 0.35 22.45
C GLN A 119 -6.11 1.81 22.38
N HIS A 120 -5.68 2.53 21.34
CA HIS A 120 -6.03 3.92 21.07
C HIS A 120 -7.22 4.10 20.13
N ARG A 121 -8.07 3.05 19.94
CA ARG A 121 -9.14 3.03 18.93
C ARG A 121 -10.02 4.27 18.96
N GLU A 122 -10.50 4.68 20.15
CA GLU A 122 -11.40 5.82 20.31
C GLU A 122 -10.71 7.13 19.87
N GLU A 123 -9.48 7.36 20.31
CA GLU A 123 -8.69 8.53 19.98
C GLU A 123 -8.39 8.61 18.47
N VAL A 124 -7.95 7.49 17.88
CA VAL A 124 -7.71 7.38 16.44
C VAL A 124 -8.98 7.61 15.64
N THR A 125 -10.11 7.07 16.09
CA THR A 125 -11.43 7.25 15.44
C THR A 125 -11.82 8.72 15.45
N ALA A 126 -11.73 9.39 16.59
CA ALA A 126 -12.07 10.81 16.73
C ALA A 126 -11.16 11.68 15.85
N TYR A 127 -9.86 11.43 15.88
CA TYR A 127 -8.87 12.12 15.05
C TYR A 127 -9.16 11.95 13.55
N LEU A 128 -9.40 10.71 13.10
CA LEU A 128 -9.68 10.44 11.68
C LEU A 128 -11.02 11.05 11.25
N ALA A 129 -12.06 10.95 12.07
CA ALA A 129 -13.34 11.56 11.78
C ALA A 129 -13.24 13.09 11.59
N GLN A 130 -12.49 13.76 12.45
CA GLN A 130 -12.23 15.20 12.31
C GLN A 130 -11.42 15.51 11.05
N THR A 131 -10.32 14.80 10.83
CA THR A 131 -9.41 15.03 9.70
C THR A 131 -10.08 14.77 8.35
N ILE A 132 -10.92 13.73 8.26
CA ILE A 132 -11.72 13.45 7.05
C ILE A 132 -12.71 14.60 6.77
N ARG A 133 -13.39 15.17 7.79
CA ARG A 133 -14.27 16.34 7.61
C ARG A 133 -13.49 17.55 7.10
N GLU A 134 -12.31 17.83 7.64
CA GLU A 134 -11.47 18.98 7.27
C GLU A 134 -10.94 18.86 5.84
N ILE A 135 -10.47 17.67 5.43
CA ILE A 135 -9.93 17.42 4.10
C ILE A 135 -11.06 17.35 3.06
N GLY A 136 -12.18 16.71 3.41
CA GLY A 136 -13.30 16.44 2.52
C GLY A 136 -12.87 15.62 1.30
N PRO A 137 -12.25 14.42 1.49
CA PRO A 137 -11.82 13.60 0.38
C PRO A 137 -13.01 13.02 -0.37
N ASP A 138 -12.88 12.88 -1.68
CA ASP A 138 -13.83 12.14 -2.52
C ASP A 138 -13.44 10.65 -2.66
N LEU A 139 -12.16 10.32 -2.38
CA LEU A 139 -11.68 8.95 -2.27
C LEU A 139 -10.79 8.76 -1.04
N LEU A 140 -11.05 7.69 -0.28
CA LEU A 140 -10.17 7.20 0.77
C LEU A 140 -9.56 5.85 0.36
N LEU A 141 -8.24 5.70 0.56
CA LEU A 141 -7.46 4.49 0.33
C LEU A 141 -6.96 3.95 1.67
N THR A 142 -7.11 2.66 1.91
CA THR A 142 -6.59 1.97 3.10
C THR A 142 -6.48 0.46 2.86
N TYR A 143 -6.26 -0.32 3.92
CA TYR A 143 -6.31 -1.78 3.90
C TYR A 143 -7.75 -2.32 3.85
N ASP A 144 -7.88 -3.59 3.43
CA ASP A 144 -9.08 -4.38 3.68
C ASP A 144 -9.14 -4.85 5.16
N LEU A 145 -10.24 -5.48 5.54
CA LEU A 145 -10.43 -5.94 6.92
C LEU A 145 -9.48 -7.07 7.35
N ALA A 146 -8.75 -7.69 6.42
CA ALA A 146 -7.69 -8.62 6.71
C ALA A 146 -6.37 -7.90 7.05
N GLY A 147 -6.28 -6.58 6.77
CA GLY A 147 -5.06 -5.81 7.01
C GLY A 147 -3.87 -6.31 6.20
N LEU A 148 -4.12 -6.83 4.99
CA LEU A 148 -3.18 -7.49 4.10
C LEU A 148 -2.59 -8.80 4.67
N ASP A 149 -1.91 -8.75 5.80
CA ASP A 149 -1.16 -9.84 6.44
C ASP A 149 -1.67 -10.18 7.85
N GLY A 150 -2.72 -9.51 8.33
CA GLY A 150 -3.27 -9.69 9.67
C GLY A 150 -2.56 -8.88 10.76
N HIS A 151 -1.65 -7.96 10.39
CA HIS A 151 -1.00 -7.11 11.39
C HIS A 151 -2.06 -6.34 12.22
N PRO A 152 -1.98 -6.34 13.58
CA PRO A 152 -3.02 -5.75 14.43
C PRO A 152 -3.37 -4.30 14.11
N ASP A 153 -2.36 -3.47 13.78
CA ASP A 153 -2.59 -2.07 13.43
C ASP A 153 -3.24 -1.91 12.05
N HIS A 154 -2.88 -2.77 11.06
CA HIS A 154 -3.52 -2.75 9.74
C HIS A 154 -5.01 -3.07 9.86
N VAL A 155 -5.33 -4.11 10.64
CA VAL A 155 -6.72 -4.51 10.94
C VAL A 155 -7.46 -3.41 11.66
N ALA A 156 -6.88 -2.82 12.72
CA ALA A 156 -7.51 -1.75 13.50
C ALA A 156 -7.78 -0.51 12.63
N CYS A 157 -6.82 -0.10 11.82
CA CYS A 157 -6.96 1.02 10.88
C CYS A 157 -8.11 0.77 9.88
N ALA A 158 -8.15 -0.41 9.25
CA ALA A 158 -9.19 -0.79 8.31
C ALA A 158 -10.58 -0.80 8.97
N GLU A 159 -10.71 -1.41 10.15
CA GLU A 159 -11.98 -1.45 10.90
C GLU A 159 -12.50 -0.05 11.22
N ILE A 160 -11.65 0.86 11.72
CA ILE A 160 -12.01 2.24 12.03
C ILE A 160 -12.51 2.96 10.77
N LEU A 161 -11.79 2.85 9.66
CA LEU A 161 -12.12 3.57 8.44
C LEU A 161 -13.38 3.03 7.74
N VAL A 162 -13.59 1.72 7.76
CA VAL A 162 -14.83 1.10 7.27
C VAL A 162 -16.02 1.51 8.12
N GLU A 163 -15.86 1.58 9.45
CA GLU A 163 -16.89 2.07 10.36
C GLU A 163 -17.24 3.54 10.11
N LEU A 164 -16.22 4.41 10.00
CA LEU A 164 -16.39 5.84 9.69
C LEU A 164 -17.08 6.04 8.34
N LYS A 165 -16.69 5.27 7.30
CA LYS A 165 -17.35 5.29 6.00
C LYS A 165 -18.84 5.00 6.13
N ARG A 166 -19.20 3.96 6.88
CA ARG A 166 -20.61 3.51 7.01
C ARG A 166 -21.44 4.45 7.85
N THR A 167 -20.88 5.02 8.93
CA THR A 167 -21.65 5.77 9.94
C THR A 167 -21.63 7.27 9.73
N GLN A 168 -20.53 7.85 9.25
CA GLN A 168 -20.35 9.29 9.20
C GLN A 168 -20.13 9.84 7.79
N PHE A 169 -19.57 9.03 6.85
CA PHE A 169 -19.19 9.49 5.52
C PHE A 169 -19.74 8.59 4.40
N PRO A 170 -21.06 8.29 4.35
CA PRO A 170 -21.62 7.34 3.40
C PRO A 170 -21.42 7.75 1.93
N GLY A 171 -21.30 9.03 1.63
CA GLY A 171 -21.04 9.54 0.27
C GLY A 171 -19.60 9.50 -0.19
N MET A 172 -18.61 9.24 0.70
CA MET A 172 -17.21 9.16 0.34
C MET A 172 -16.89 7.79 -0.26
N ALA A 173 -16.17 7.74 -1.37
CA ALA A 173 -15.67 6.47 -1.90
C ALA A 173 -14.57 5.90 -0.98
N LEU A 174 -14.64 4.59 -0.67
CA LEU A 174 -13.60 3.88 0.07
C LEU A 174 -13.09 2.72 -0.77
N TRP A 175 -11.82 2.72 -1.10
CA TRP A 175 -11.12 1.63 -1.75
C TRP A 175 -10.12 1.00 -0.80
N CYS A 176 -10.34 -0.27 -0.52
CA CYS A 176 -9.45 -1.07 0.31
C CYS A 176 -8.47 -1.82 -0.58
N ALA A 177 -7.17 -1.68 -0.31
CA ALA A 177 -6.15 -2.44 -1.01
C ALA A 177 -6.44 -3.94 -0.86
N ALA A 178 -6.47 -4.64 -1.99
CA ALA A 178 -6.80 -6.05 -2.07
C ALA A 178 -5.82 -6.75 -3.03
N LEU A 179 -5.58 -8.03 -2.83
CA LEU A 179 -4.75 -8.82 -3.72
C LEU A 179 -5.60 -9.85 -4.46
N PRO A 180 -5.37 -10.06 -5.76
CA PRO A 180 -5.97 -11.19 -6.47
C PRO A 180 -5.61 -12.52 -5.82
N HIS A 181 -6.52 -13.48 -5.84
CA HIS A 181 -6.30 -14.80 -5.24
C HIS A 181 -5.01 -15.46 -5.73
N ILE A 182 -4.72 -15.37 -7.02
CA ILE A 182 -3.49 -15.93 -7.60
C ILE A 182 -2.22 -15.33 -6.97
N VAL A 183 -2.22 -14.03 -6.67
CA VAL A 183 -1.08 -13.36 -6.01
C VAL A 183 -0.97 -13.81 -4.56
N VAL A 184 -2.10 -13.93 -3.86
CA VAL A 184 -2.14 -14.46 -2.48
C VAL A 184 -1.59 -15.89 -2.44
N ASP A 185 -2.00 -16.75 -3.36
CA ASP A 185 -1.55 -18.15 -3.42
C ASP A 185 -0.06 -18.25 -3.74
N LEU A 186 0.45 -17.42 -4.65
CA LEU A 186 1.88 -17.34 -4.94
C LEU A 186 2.69 -16.86 -3.73
N LEU A 187 2.20 -15.88 -2.99
CA LEU A 187 2.86 -15.38 -1.78
C LEU A 187 2.85 -16.43 -0.65
N LYS A 188 1.75 -17.18 -0.50
CA LYS A 188 1.66 -18.32 0.44
C LYS A 188 2.66 -19.39 0.08
N LEU A 189 2.71 -19.79 -1.20
CA LEU A 189 3.65 -20.80 -1.71
C LEU A 189 5.10 -20.37 -1.49
N ALA A 190 5.39 -19.08 -1.61
CA ALA A 190 6.71 -18.52 -1.33
C ALA A 190 7.03 -18.36 0.17
N GLY A 191 6.12 -18.76 1.07
CA GLY A 191 6.28 -18.60 2.52
C GLY A 191 6.25 -17.15 3.00
N GLN A 192 5.68 -16.26 2.21
CA GLN A 192 5.65 -14.82 2.46
C GLN A 192 4.35 -14.36 3.12
N PHE A 193 3.34 -15.21 3.10
CA PHE A 193 2.03 -14.93 3.66
C PHE A 193 1.72 -15.99 4.72
N HIS A 194 1.80 -15.60 5.98
CA HIS A 194 1.26 -16.40 7.07
C HIS A 194 -0.25 -16.16 7.10
N SER A 195 -1.00 -17.05 6.45
CA SER A 195 -2.45 -16.96 6.49
C SER A 195 -3.01 -17.80 7.63
N GLU A 196 -3.55 -17.13 8.62
CA GLU A 196 -4.48 -17.76 9.52
C GLU A 196 -5.86 -17.82 8.84
N PRO A 197 -6.62 -18.92 8.98
CA PRO A 197 -7.95 -19.05 8.35
C PRO A 197 -8.89 -17.87 8.68
N VAL A 198 -8.79 -17.31 9.89
CA VAL A 198 -9.58 -16.17 10.34
C VAL A 198 -9.25 -14.90 9.53
N ILE A 199 -7.98 -14.69 9.20
CA ILE A 199 -7.54 -13.55 8.41
C ILE A 199 -7.98 -13.72 6.96
N ASP A 200 -7.83 -14.92 6.40
CA ASP A 200 -8.24 -15.20 5.02
C ASP A 200 -9.73 -14.99 4.78
N GLN A 201 -10.58 -15.33 5.74
CA GLN A 201 -12.03 -15.08 5.66
C GLN A 201 -12.40 -13.58 5.64
N ARG A 202 -11.51 -12.72 6.11
CA ARG A 202 -11.71 -11.26 6.14
C ARG A 202 -11.18 -10.56 4.90
N ARG A 203 -10.46 -11.28 4.01
CA ARG A 203 -9.92 -10.72 2.76
C ARG A 203 -11.04 -10.30 1.84
N ALA A 204 -10.95 -9.07 1.37
CA ALA A 204 -11.85 -8.60 0.35
C ALA A 204 -11.38 -9.07 -1.03
N ALA A 205 -12.29 -9.63 -1.82
CA ALA A 205 -12.03 -9.86 -3.23
C ALA A 205 -11.91 -8.51 -3.96
N PRO A 206 -10.91 -8.32 -4.84
CA PRO A 206 -10.79 -7.09 -5.58
C PRO A 206 -11.97 -6.89 -6.52
N THR A 207 -12.55 -5.70 -6.53
CA THR A 207 -13.66 -5.30 -7.41
C THR A 207 -13.22 -4.39 -8.54
N LEU A 208 -12.03 -3.82 -8.44
CA LEU A 208 -11.41 -3.01 -9.49
C LEU A 208 -9.88 -3.12 -9.44
N ARG A 209 -9.27 -2.89 -10.60
CA ARG A 209 -7.82 -2.75 -10.74
C ARG A 209 -7.47 -1.42 -11.40
N ILE A 210 -6.38 -0.82 -10.99
CA ILE A 210 -5.87 0.44 -11.54
C ILE A 210 -4.57 0.17 -12.29
N PHE A 211 -4.53 0.49 -13.58
CA PHE A 211 -3.30 0.42 -14.35
C PHE A 211 -2.35 1.54 -13.93
N ILE A 212 -1.18 1.21 -13.45
CA ILE A 212 -0.17 2.18 -13.00
C ILE A 212 0.90 2.47 -14.05
N GLY A 213 1.16 1.54 -14.97
CA GLY A 213 2.07 1.75 -16.10
C GLY A 213 3.44 2.26 -15.66
N ASN A 214 3.91 3.37 -16.27
CA ASN A 214 5.20 3.96 -15.92
C ASN A 214 5.28 4.56 -14.50
N ARG A 215 4.17 4.65 -13.76
CA ARG A 215 4.16 5.05 -12.33
C ARG A 215 4.76 3.97 -11.44
N VAL A 216 4.99 2.78 -11.97
CA VAL A 216 5.79 1.75 -11.30
C VAL A 216 7.22 2.23 -11.00
N ILE A 217 7.80 3.10 -11.84
CA ILE A 217 9.16 3.64 -11.62
C ILE A 217 9.25 4.47 -10.32
N PRO A 218 8.42 5.52 -10.09
CA PRO A 218 8.41 6.19 -8.80
C PRO A 218 8.00 5.26 -7.64
N LYS A 219 7.12 4.27 -7.84
CA LYS A 219 6.82 3.27 -6.82
C LYS A 219 8.07 2.48 -6.41
N ILE A 220 8.86 1.99 -7.36
CA ILE A 220 10.15 1.30 -7.09
C ILE A 220 11.11 2.24 -6.33
N ARG A 221 11.23 3.50 -6.76
CA ARG A 221 12.08 4.48 -6.07
C ARG A 221 11.64 4.73 -4.63
N ALA A 222 10.33 4.80 -4.38
CA ALA A 222 9.76 4.92 -3.05
C ALA A 222 10.14 3.72 -2.17
N TRP A 223 9.99 2.50 -2.69
CA TRP A 223 10.41 1.28 -2.01
C TRP A 223 11.89 1.31 -1.60
N TYR A 224 12.77 1.69 -2.52
CA TYR A 224 14.20 1.79 -2.21
C TYR A 224 14.57 2.95 -1.28
N THR A 225 13.66 3.91 -1.08
CA THR A 225 13.82 5.01 -0.14
C THR A 225 13.62 4.57 1.32
N TYR A 226 12.74 3.60 1.57
CA TYR A 226 12.53 3.00 2.89
C TYR A 226 13.67 2.05 3.27
N ARG A 227 14.87 2.62 3.50
CA ARG A 227 16.09 1.86 3.80
C ARG A 227 16.00 1.11 5.11
N SER A 228 15.37 1.73 6.13
CA SER A 228 15.14 1.13 7.44
C SER A 228 14.28 -0.13 7.40
N GLN A 229 13.46 -0.31 6.32
CA GLN A 229 12.52 -1.41 6.16
C GLN A 229 12.97 -2.45 5.13
N ARG A 230 14.15 -2.28 4.51
CA ARG A 230 14.64 -3.18 3.44
C ARG A 230 14.73 -4.64 3.87
N GLY A 231 15.07 -4.90 5.14
CA GLY A 231 15.16 -6.25 5.67
C GLY A 231 13.82 -6.99 5.66
N TYR A 232 12.72 -6.30 6.00
CA TYR A 232 11.36 -6.85 5.92
C TYR A 232 10.91 -7.02 4.47
N ILE A 233 11.11 -5.98 3.67
CA ILE A 233 10.74 -5.96 2.26
C ILE A 233 11.45 -7.06 1.47
N ALA A 234 12.76 -7.25 1.69
CA ALA A 234 13.53 -8.31 1.03
C ALA A 234 13.07 -9.72 1.42
N LYS A 235 12.59 -9.90 2.65
CA LYS A 235 11.99 -11.17 3.07
C LYS A 235 10.69 -11.44 2.30
N GLY A 236 9.89 -10.39 2.02
CA GLY A 236 8.60 -10.47 1.33
C GLY A 236 8.66 -10.93 -0.13
N PHE A 237 9.74 -10.68 -0.85
CA PHE A 237 9.87 -11.05 -2.27
C PHE A 237 10.81 -12.22 -2.53
N GLY A 238 11.36 -12.83 -1.46
CA GLY A 238 12.29 -13.95 -1.55
C GLY A 238 13.68 -13.54 -2.05
N ARG A 239 14.63 -14.48 -1.92
CA ARG A 239 16.02 -14.26 -2.33
C ARG A 239 16.25 -14.39 -3.85
N LEU A 240 15.24 -14.82 -4.60
CA LEU A 240 15.41 -15.23 -6.00
C LEU A 240 15.24 -14.10 -7.01
N LEU A 241 14.44 -13.07 -6.68
CA LEU A 241 14.17 -11.97 -7.61
C LEU A 241 14.49 -10.61 -6.96
N PRO A 242 15.18 -9.70 -7.67
CA PRO A 242 15.34 -8.34 -7.20
C PRO A 242 13.97 -7.66 -7.04
N ILE A 243 13.79 -6.90 -5.95
CA ILE A 243 12.54 -6.17 -5.65
C ILE A 243 12.08 -5.34 -6.85
N TRP A 244 12.99 -4.62 -7.51
CA TRP A 244 12.65 -3.80 -8.67
C TRP A 244 12.03 -4.62 -9.80
N PHE A 245 12.49 -5.86 -10.00
CA PHE A 245 11.93 -6.74 -11.03
C PHE A 245 10.51 -7.18 -10.65
N ALA A 246 10.31 -7.69 -9.43
CA ALA A 246 9.00 -8.13 -8.95
C ALA A 246 7.98 -6.98 -8.98
N VAL A 247 8.35 -5.80 -8.45
CA VAL A 247 7.48 -4.62 -8.46
C VAL A 247 7.22 -4.11 -9.87
N SER A 248 8.22 -4.19 -10.79
CA SER A 248 8.03 -3.77 -12.19
C SER A 248 7.02 -4.64 -12.95
N ALA A 249 6.85 -5.90 -12.54
CA ALA A 249 5.85 -6.79 -13.12
C ALA A 249 4.43 -6.50 -12.62
N MET A 250 4.27 -5.85 -11.47
CA MET A 250 2.98 -5.46 -10.90
C MET A 250 2.44 -4.20 -11.59
N GLN A 251 1.92 -4.36 -12.82
CA GLN A 251 1.41 -3.25 -13.62
C GLN A 251 0.04 -2.74 -13.18
N PHE A 252 -0.61 -3.46 -12.27
CA PHE A 252 -1.90 -3.10 -11.70
C PHE A 252 -1.84 -3.12 -10.18
N GLU A 253 -2.56 -2.19 -9.56
CA GLU A 253 -2.92 -2.21 -8.15
C GLU A 253 -4.41 -2.51 -8.03
N TYR A 254 -4.76 -3.32 -7.06
CA TYR A 254 -6.10 -3.90 -6.93
C TYR A 254 -6.78 -3.38 -5.67
N PHE A 255 -8.07 -3.13 -5.77
CA PHE A 255 -8.86 -2.60 -4.67
C PHE A 255 -10.24 -3.27 -4.60
N ALA A 256 -10.75 -3.40 -3.38
CA ALA A 256 -12.15 -3.66 -3.11
C ALA A 256 -12.83 -2.32 -2.81
N ALA A 257 -13.77 -1.91 -3.64
CA ALA A 257 -14.60 -0.75 -3.36
C ALA A 257 -15.66 -1.13 -2.31
N ILE A 258 -15.70 -0.39 -1.21
CA ILE A 258 -16.70 -0.55 -0.16
C ILE A 258 -17.89 0.37 -0.48
N PRO A 259 -19.11 -0.18 -0.64
CA PRO A 259 -20.31 0.55 -1.02
C PRO A 259 -20.76 1.58 0.02
#